data_0a8e2247972cdff2e9b58fb320a5b170
#
_entry.id   0a8e2247972cdff2e9b58fb320a5b170
#
_cell.length_a   1.000
_cell.length_b   1.000
_cell.length_c   1.000
_cell.angle_alpha   90.00
_cell.angle_beta   90.00
_cell.angle_gamma   90.00
#
_symmetry.space_group_name_H-M   'P 1'
#
loop_
_entity.id
_entity.type
_entity.pdbx_description
1 polymer ?
#
loop_
_entity_poly.entity_id
_entity_poly.type
_entity_poly.pdbx_seq_one_letter_code
_entity_poly.pdbx_strand_id
1 'polypeptide(L)'
;MNCIDYMNKISFGISIAFCVLCSCTSRTGQKSSDKTLQVDSLAQDTIAKTVAEPVVKKITPEEIQITKELLYDKYTLEDTYPYKDTTRSFQWEKIKEQLALLENIQIQPSQWAILQNYKNRNGEAPLVKNFKRNAYGRVADTLGVERYQSVPLYLLTDTVTPERYGQDGELTRFIEDGENFVKAEPIFTEGEWMIPKKYVKVIGDTVVFNKAIFVDRHNQNITALERTEKGKWVVRSMNPSTTGLHRPP
;
A
#
# COMPACT_ATOMS: atom_id res chain seq x y z
N MET A 1 -43.41 3.26 18.13
CA MET A 1 -42.14 2.80 18.70
C MET A 1 -41.18 2.56 17.53
N ASN A 2 -40.16 3.36 17.47
CA ASN A 2 -39.38 3.78 16.31
C ASN A 2 -38.54 2.69 15.70
N CYS A 3 -38.68 2.57 14.40
CA CYS A 3 -37.79 1.84 13.50
C CYS A 3 -36.92 2.89 12.78
N ILE A 4 -35.82 3.31 13.40
CA ILE A 4 -34.83 4.21 12.81
C ILE A 4 -33.47 3.65 13.22
N ASP A 5 -32.54 3.69 12.27
CA ASP A 5 -31.11 3.41 12.34
C ASP A 5 -30.62 1.97 12.08
N TYR A 6 -30.76 1.56 10.83
CA TYR A 6 -29.80 0.63 10.23
C TYR A 6 -29.55 1.03 8.75
N MET A 7 -29.00 2.20 8.57
CA MET A 7 -28.47 2.61 7.27
C MET A 7 -27.03 3.12 7.43
N ASN A 8 -26.19 2.65 6.53
CA ASN A 8 -24.87 3.16 6.19
C ASN A 8 -23.66 2.63 6.98
N LYS A 9 -23.23 1.45 6.60
CA LYS A 9 -21.79 1.20 6.33
C LYS A 9 -21.68 0.24 5.16
N ILE A 10 -22.05 0.67 3.97
CA ILE A 10 -21.58 0.04 2.75
C ILE A 10 -20.16 0.56 2.55
N SER A 11 -19.19 -0.18 3.04
CA SER A 11 -17.79 -0.02 2.69
C SER A 11 -17.63 -0.35 1.21
N PHE A 12 -17.65 0.66 0.36
CA PHE A 12 -17.27 0.54 -1.05
C PHE A 12 -15.78 0.28 -1.10
N GLY A 13 -15.42 -0.99 -1.17
CA GLY A 13 -14.04 -1.43 -1.37
C GLY A 13 -13.52 -0.98 -2.73
N ILE A 14 -12.82 0.14 -2.76
CA ILE A 14 -11.95 0.50 -3.88
C ILE A 14 -10.69 -0.33 -3.70
N SER A 15 -10.58 -1.43 -4.47
CA SER A 15 -9.31 -2.14 -4.59
C SER A 15 -8.39 -1.29 -5.46
N ILE A 16 -7.49 -0.57 -4.84
CA ILE A 16 -6.42 0.14 -5.54
C ILE A 16 -5.28 -0.87 -5.69
N ALA A 17 -5.08 -1.36 -6.91
CA ALA A 17 -3.89 -2.15 -7.21
C ALA A 17 -2.72 -1.19 -7.41
N PHE A 18 -1.82 -1.14 -6.45
CA PHE A 18 -0.55 -0.43 -6.56
C PHE A 18 0.41 -1.28 -7.40
N CYS A 19 0.53 -0.98 -8.69
CA CYS A 19 1.68 -1.46 -9.47
C CYS A 19 2.82 -0.45 -9.32
N VAL A 20 3.72 -0.72 -8.39
CA VAL A 20 4.95 0.06 -8.23
C VAL A 20 5.96 -0.45 -9.24
N LEU A 21 6.21 0.31 -10.27
CA LEU A 21 7.34 0.07 -11.16
C LEU A 21 8.59 0.73 -10.56
N CYS A 22 9.43 -0.09 -9.93
CA CYS A 22 10.69 0.32 -9.37
C CYS A 22 11.74 0.36 -10.49
N SER A 23 12.23 1.55 -10.84
CA SER A 23 13.41 1.69 -11.69
C SER A 23 14.66 1.70 -10.81
N CYS A 24 15.36 0.55 -10.74
CA CYS A 24 16.65 0.44 -10.07
C CYS A 24 17.74 1.06 -10.94
N THR A 25 18.29 2.18 -10.52
CA THR A 25 19.59 2.66 -11.01
C THR A 25 20.70 2.09 -10.13
N SER A 26 21.42 1.12 -10.65
CA SER A 26 22.59 0.52 -9.98
C SER A 26 23.75 1.54 -9.96
N ARG A 27 24.22 1.93 -8.79
CA ARG A 27 25.52 2.56 -8.62
C ARG A 27 26.47 1.58 -7.97
N THR A 28 27.49 1.23 -8.73
CA THR A 28 28.62 0.39 -8.36
C THR A 28 29.52 1.06 -7.32
N GLY A 29 29.93 0.27 -6.39
CA GLY A 29 30.89 0.22 -5.40
C GLY A 29 32.02 1.20 -5.19
N GLN A 30 32.41 1.34 -3.93
CA GLN A 30 33.82 1.45 -3.57
C GLN A 30 34.06 0.90 -2.17
N LYS A 31 35.00 -0.02 -2.08
CA LYS A 31 35.60 -0.56 -0.85
C LYS A 31 36.60 0.44 -0.26
N SER A 32 36.64 0.56 1.07
CA SER A 32 37.89 0.82 1.81
C SER A 32 37.66 0.46 3.28
N SER A 33 38.30 -0.52 3.68
CA SER A 33 39.44 -0.85 4.55
C SER A 33 39.36 -0.33 6.00
N ASP A 34 39.44 -1.35 6.89
CA ASP A 34 39.77 -1.37 8.31
C ASP A 34 40.62 -0.23 8.85
N LYS A 35 40.26 0.24 10.03
CA LYS A 35 41.22 0.58 11.12
C LYS A 35 40.56 0.43 12.48
N THR A 36 41.00 -0.57 13.19
CA THR A 36 40.91 -0.78 14.63
C THR A 36 41.58 0.37 15.40
N LEU A 37 40.91 0.96 16.38
CA LEU A 37 41.58 1.65 17.50
C LEU A 37 40.81 1.44 18.79
N GLN A 38 41.60 1.25 19.82
CA GLN A 38 41.28 0.79 21.16
C GLN A 38 40.51 1.81 22.04
N VAL A 39 39.86 1.22 23.00
CA VAL A 39 39.25 1.65 24.25
C VAL A 39 40.02 2.75 24.98
N ASP A 40 39.29 3.77 25.46
CA ASP A 40 39.53 4.33 26.77
C ASP A 40 38.22 4.80 27.42
N SER A 41 38.00 4.31 28.63
CA SER A 41 36.84 4.55 29.46
C SER A 41 36.99 5.85 30.22
N LEU A 42 36.05 6.77 30.05
CA LEU A 42 35.79 7.84 31.00
C LEU A 42 34.29 8.04 31.17
N ALA A 43 33.83 7.71 32.36
CA ALA A 43 32.48 8.01 32.77
C ALA A 43 32.29 9.54 32.85
N GLN A 44 31.27 10.01 32.12
CA GLN A 44 30.71 11.34 32.32
C GLN A 44 29.21 11.29 32.28
N ASP A 45 28.61 11.79 33.36
CA ASP A 45 27.19 12.06 33.51
C ASP A 45 26.64 12.77 32.28
N THR A 46 25.81 12.07 31.52
CA THR A 46 25.11 12.66 30.40
C THR A 46 23.66 12.90 30.80
N ILE A 47 23.36 14.14 31.14
CA ILE A 47 21.98 14.66 31.15
C ILE A 47 21.35 14.31 29.82
N ALA A 48 20.36 13.43 29.87
CA ALA A 48 19.56 13.05 28.72
C ALA A 48 18.81 14.29 28.20
N LYS A 49 19.42 14.95 27.21
CA LYS A 49 18.73 15.97 26.41
C LYS A 49 17.74 15.23 25.53
N THR A 50 16.48 15.23 25.92
CA THR A 50 15.39 14.79 25.09
C THR A 50 15.40 15.66 23.83
N VAL A 51 16.02 15.18 22.78
CA VAL A 51 15.94 15.79 21.45
C VAL A 51 14.51 15.52 20.97
N ALA A 52 13.68 16.55 20.97
CA ALA A 52 12.36 16.48 20.35
C ALA A 52 12.57 16.06 18.89
N GLU A 53 11.99 14.93 18.51
CA GLU A 53 11.98 14.50 17.11
C GLU A 53 11.37 15.62 16.25
N PRO A 54 11.97 15.96 15.10
CA PRO A 54 11.43 16.99 14.24
C PRO A 54 10.02 16.55 13.80
N VAL A 55 9.03 17.37 14.12
CA VAL A 55 7.65 17.16 13.69
C VAL A 55 7.63 17.29 12.15
N VAL A 56 7.66 16.17 11.46
CA VAL A 56 7.55 16.13 10.00
C VAL A 56 6.14 16.56 9.62
N LYS A 57 6.02 17.68 8.92
CA LYS A 57 4.73 18.18 8.43
C LYS A 57 4.11 17.14 7.48
N LYS A 58 2.90 16.67 7.79
CA LYS A 58 2.14 15.80 6.89
C LYS A 58 1.58 16.59 5.71
N ILE A 59 1.73 16.03 4.52
CA ILE A 59 1.13 16.55 3.28
C ILE A 59 -0.35 16.17 3.28
N THR A 60 -1.22 17.16 2.98
CA THR A 60 -2.66 16.94 2.88
C THR A 60 -3.10 16.75 1.42
N PRO A 61 -4.26 16.17 1.14
CA PRO A 61 -4.76 15.98 -0.22
C PRO A 61 -4.88 17.30 -1.01
N GLU A 62 -5.19 18.40 -0.33
CA GLU A 62 -5.32 19.73 -0.92
C GLU A 62 -3.99 20.30 -1.40
N GLU A 63 -2.88 19.88 -0.79
CA GLU A 63 -1.52 20.28 -1.19
C GLU A 63 -1.05 19.53 -2.44
N ILE A 64 -1.71 18.42 -2.83
CA ILE A 64 -1.37 17.65 -4.02
C ILE A 64 -1.77 18.38 -5.29
N GLN A 65 -0.76 18.78 -6.06
CA GLN A 65 -0.96 19.40 -7.37
C GLN A 65 -0.92 18.35 -8.48
N ILE A 66 -2.01 18.27 -9.25
CA ILE A 66 -2.12 17.39 -10.41
C ILE A 66 -2.26 18.24 -11.68
N THR A 67 -1.43 17.96 -12.66
CA THR A 67 -1.53 18.54 -14.01
C THR A 67 -1.72 17.41 -15.03
N LYS A 68 -2.18 17.75 -16.24
CA LYS A 68 -2.40 16.77 -17.31
C LYS A 68 -1.46 17.05 -18.45
N GLU A 69 -0.64 16.05 -18.78
CA GLU A 69 0.23 16.02 -19.95
C GLU A 69 0.17 14.58 -20.52
N LEU A 70 -0.88 14.34 -21.30
CA LEU A 70 -1.19 13.00 -21.80
C LEU A 70 -0.17 12.58 -22.86
N LEU A 71 0.30 11.34 -22.79
CA LEU A 71 1.25 10.79 -23.76
C LEU A 71 0.55 10.31 -25.05
N TYR A 72 -0.75 9.97 -24.96
CA TYR A 72 -1.54 9.45 -26.07
C TYR A 72 -2.95 9.99 -26.01
N ASP A 73 -3.49 10.38 -27.17
CA ASP A 73 -4.86 10.93 -27.29
C ASP A 73 -5.88 9.83 -27.58
N LYS A 74 -5.45 8.71 -28.16
CA LYS A 74 -6.36 7.65 -28.55
C LYS A 74 -6.95 6.94 -27.32
N TYR A 75 -8.29 6.87 -27.30
CA TYR A 75 -9.08 6.31 -26.18
C TYR A 75 -8.97 7.06 -24.85
N THR A 76 -8.44 8.28 -24.87
CA THR A 76 -8.42 9.14 -23.69
C THR A 76 -9.84 9.55 -23.32
N LEU A 77 -10.16 9.41 -22.03
CA LEU A 77 -11.42 9.86 -21.47
C LEU A 77 -11.29 11.30 -20.95
N GLU A 78 -12.38 12.04 -21.01
CA GLU A 78 -12.52 13.29 -20.25
C GLU A 78 -12.75 13.00 -18.77
N ASP A 79 -12.69 14.00 -17.90
CA ASP A 79 -12.90 13.87 -16.46
C ASP A 79 -14.26 13.24 -16.13
N THR A 80 -15.23 13.57 -16.98
CA THR A 80 -16.58 13.01 -16.94
C THR A 80 -16.93 12.50 -18.33
N TYR A 81 -17.39 11.27 -18.43
CA TYR A 81 -17.64 10.59 -19.70
C TYR A 81 -18.91 9.75 -19.66
N PRO A 82 -19.59 9.58 -20.81
CA PRO A 82 -20.76 8.74 -20.92
C PRO A 82 -20.37 7.24 -20.83
N TYR A 83 -21.19 6.48 -20.12
CA TYR A 83 -21.06 5.03 -20.06
C TYR A 83 -22.45 4.37 -20.04
N LYS A 84 -22.87 3.78 -21.16
CA LYS A 84 -24.23 3.28 -21.37
C LYS A 84 -25.25 4.39 -21.06
N ASP A 85 -26.17 4.15 -20.13
CA ASP A 85 -27.22 5.09 -19.73
C ASP A 85 -26.81 5.97 -18.52
N THR A 86 -25.53 5.96 -18.15
CA THR A 86 -25.00 6.69 -17.00
C THR A 86 -23.82 7.59 -17.37
N THR A 87 -23.51 8.52 -16.49
CA THR A 87 -22.31 9.34 -16.54
C THR A 87 -21.35 8.87 -15.46
N ARG A 88 -20.08 8.73 -15.83
CA ARG A 88 -18.98 8.34 -14.94
C ARG A 88 -17.92 9.40 -14.90
N SER A 89 -17.10 9.39 -13.85
CA SER A 89 -16.03 10.37 -13.66
C SER A 89 -14.80 9.75 -13.04
N PHE A 90 -13.66 10.41 -13.19
CA PHE A 90 -12.46 10.13 -12.41
C PHE A 90 -12.63 10.68 -11.00
N GLN A 91 -12.23 9.90 -10.00
CA GLN A 91 -12.36 10.23 -8.58
C GLN A 91 -11.11 11.01 -8.11
N TRP A 92 -10.94 12.24 -8.62
CA TRP A 92 -9.70 13.02 -8.38
C TRP A 92 -9.42 13.25 -6.90
N GLU A 93 -10.43 13.49 -6.07
CA GLU A 93 -10.23 13.69 -4.63
C GLU A 93 -9.66 12.44 -3.96
N LYS A 94 -10.18 11.26 -4.30
CA LYS A 94 -9.63 9.99 -3.80
C LYS A 94 -8.22 9.72 -4.33
N ILE A 95 -7.92 10.12 -5.56
CA ILE A 95 -6.57 10.03 -6.12
C ILE A 95 -5.61 10.92 -5.32
N LYS A 96 -6.00 12.15 -5.01
CA LYS A 96 -5.20 13.06 -4.18
C LYS A 96 -4.98 12.52 -2.77
N GLU A 97 -6.01 11.94 -2.13
CA GLU A 97 -5.87 11.27 -0.83
C GLU A 97 -4.79 10.19 -0.84
N GLN A 98 -4.79 9.33 -1.86
CA GLN A 98 -3.81 8.27 -2.01
C GLN A 98 -2.41 8.78 -2.37
N LEU A 99 -2.33 9.83 -3.18
CA LEU A 99 -1.05 10.47 -3.47
C LEU A 99 -0.47 11.17 -2.25
N ALA A 100 -1.29 11.83 -1.43
CA ALA A 100 -0.86 12.41 -0.16
C ALA A 100 -0.36 11.34 0.82
N LEU A 101 -1.04 10.19 0.89
CA LEU A 101 -0.57 9.04 1.65
C LEU A 101 0.81 8.58 1.16
N LEU A 102 0.99 8.43 -0.16
CA LEU A 102 2.25 8.01 -0.77
C LEU A 102 3.39 9.01 -0.51
N GLU A 103 3.12 10.31 -0.58
CA GLU A 103 4.10 11.35 -0.24
C GLU A 103 4.50 11.30 1.24
N ASN A 104 3.51 11.12 2.13
CA ASN A 104 3.76 11.02 3.57
C ASN A 104 4.57 9.78 3.94
N ILE A 105 4.37 8.67 3.23
CA ILE A 105 5.16 7.45 3.38
C ILE A 105 6.63 7.72 3.03
N GLN A 106 6.89 8.47 1.96
CA GLN A 106 8.26 8.75 1.49
C GLN A 106 9.03 9.73 2.38
N ILE A 107 8.33 10.58 3.12
CA ILE A 107 8.96 11.52 4.06
C ILE A 107 9.50 10.80 5.31
N GLN A 108 8.90 9.67 5.69
CA GLN A 108 9.29 8.93 6.89
C GLN A 108 10.46 7.99 6.58
N PRO A 109 11.61 8.12 7.27
CA PRO A 109 12.69 7.16 7.14
C PRO A 109 12.22 5.81 7.69
N SER A 110 12.00 4.85 6.81
CA SER A 110 11.52 3.52 7.17
C SER A 110 12.06 2.49 6.21
N GLN A 111 12.32 1.30 6.71
CA GLN A 111 12.58 0.17 5.84
C GLN A 111 11.25 -0.35 5.30
N TRP A 112 11.16 -0.49 3.99
CA TRP A 112 9.94 -0.90 3.31
C TRP A 112 10.04 -2.32 2.79
N ALA A 113 8.90 -3.00 2.82
CA ALA A 113 8.71 -4.32 2.27
C ALA A 113 7.38 -4.40 1.53
N ILE A 114 7.20 -5.46 0.75
CA ILE A 114 5.95 -5.78 0.06
C ILE A 114 5.46 -7.14 0.57
N LEU A 115 4.19 -7.24 0.87
CA LEU A 115 3.52 -8.51 1.10
C LEU A 115 3.41 -9.26 -0.23
N GLN A 116 3.83 -10.52 -0.28
CA GLN A 116 3.89 -11.26 -1.53
C GLN A 116 3.44 -12.71 -1.39
N ASN A 117 2.30 -13.01 -2.00
CA ASN A 117 1.85 -14.39 -2.21
C ASN A 117 1.40 -14.60 -3.67
N TYR A 118 2.22 -14.15 -4.60
CA TYR A 118 1.91 -14.18 -6.03
C TYR A 118 1.51 -15.57 -6.51
N LYS A 119 0.30 -15.69 -7.07
CA LYS A 119 -0.32 -16.94 -7.55
C LYS A 119 -0.30 -18.06 -6.49
N ASN A 120 -0.52 -17.73 -5.23
CA ASN A 120 -0.42 -18.70 -4.13
C ASN A 120 0.93 -19.45 -4.09
N ARG A 121 2.01 -18.77 -4.45
CA ARG A 121 3.35 -19.36 -4.53
C ARG A 121 3.76 -20.11 -3.25
N ASN A 122 3.29 -19.64 -2.11
CA ASN A 122 3.53 -20.23 -0.80
C ASN A 122 2.39 -21.16 -0.34
N GLY A 123 1.52 -21.59 -1.28
CA GLY A 123 0.28 -22.28 -0.97
C GLY A 123 -0.84 -21.34 -0.52
N GLU A 124 -2.02 -21.88 -0.30
CA GLU A 124 -3.11 -21.09 0.28
C GLU A 124 -2.77 -20.66 1.71
N ALA A 125 -3.09 -19.42 2.05
CA ALA A 125 -2.94 -18.95 3.42
C ALA A 125 -3.78 -19.81 4.39
N PRO A 126 -3.35 -20.02 5.64
CA PRO A 126 -4.16 -20.67 6.66
C PRO A 126 -5.50 -19.96 6.84
N LEU A 127 -6.50 -20.66 7.37
CA LEU A 127 -7.78 -20.04 7.69
C LEU A 127 -7.61 -19.05 8.86
N VAL A 128 -8.14 -17.85 8.69
CA VAL A 128 -8.23 -16.88 9.80
C VAL A 128 -9.27 -17.31 10.81
N LYS A 129 -9.13 -16.84 12.05
CA LYS A 129 -9.96 -17.22 13.18
C LYS A 129 -11.47 -17.03 12.93
N ASN A 130 -11.84 -15.92 12.32
CA ASN A 130 -13.23 -15.52 12.06
C ASN A 130 -13.49 -15.33 10.56
N PHE A 131 -13.31 -16.38 9.78
CA PHE A 131 -13.57 -16.29 8.34
C PHE A 131 -15.07 -16.28 8.00
N LYS A 132 -15.40 -15.66 6.88
CA LYS A 132 -16.73 -15.69 6.26
C LYS A 132 -16.61 -16.17 4.82
N ARG A 133 -17.72 -16.59 4.23
CA ARG A 133 -17.80 -16.81 2.78
C ARG A 133 -18.49 -15.62 2.13
N ASN A 134 -17.89 -15.08 1.11
CA ASN A 134 -18.51 -14.00 0.34
C ASN A 134 -19.62 -14.53 -0.59
N ALA A 135 -20.27 -13.65 -1.35
CA ALA A 135 -21.35 -14.00 -2.29
C ALA A 135 -20.94 -15.03 -3.37
N TYR A 136 -19.64 -15.24 -3.57
CA TYR A 136 -19.08 -16.22 -4.51
C TYR A 136 -18.63 -17.50 -3.82
N GLY A 137 -18.96 -17.71 -2.56
CA GLY A 137 -18.57 -18.88 -1.77
C GLY A 137 -17.09 -18.89 -1.36
N ARG A 138 -16.32 -17.84 -1.67
CA ARG A 138 -14.88 -17.73 -1.33
C ARG A 138 -14.68 -17.35 0.11
N VAL A 139 -13.67 -17.94 0.73
CA VAL A 139 -13.27 -17.60 2.10
C VAL A 139 -12.64 -16.20 2.12
N ALA A 140 -13.12 -15.37 3.02
CA ALA A 140 -12.59 -14.03 3.29
C ALA A 140 -12.53 -13.79 4.80
N ASP A 141 -11.74 -12.83 5.20
CA ASP A 141 -11.73 -12.34 6.60
C ASP A 141 -12.95 -11.46 6.91
N THR A 142 -12.99 -10.92 8.12
CA THR A 142 -14.09 -10.07 8.58
C THR A 142 -14.25 -8.76 7.81
N LEU A 143 -13.20 -8.28 7.16
CA LEU A 143 -13.19 -7.08 6.33
C LEU A 143 -13.36 -7.37 4.83
N GLY A 144 -13.51 -8.63 4.46
CA GLY A 144 -13.76 -9.05 3.08
C GLY A 144 -12.50 -9.29 2.24
N VAL A 145 -11.30 -9.31 2.85
CA VAL A 145 -10.09 -9.71 2.14
C VAL A 145 -10.14 -11.21 1.90
N GLU A 146 -10.13 -11.61 0.63
CA GLU A 146 -10.22 -13.02 0.24
C GLU A 146 -8.93 -13.78 0.60
N ARG A 147 -9.07 -15.03 1.01
CA ARG A 147 -7.95 -15.95 1.30
C ARG A 147 -7.05 -16.17 0.08
N TYR A 148 -7.63 -16.16 -1.11
CA TYR A 148 -6.89 -16.41 -2.35
C TYR A 148 -5.87 -15.33 -2.63
N GLN A 149 -4.63 -15.71 -2.86
CA GLN A 149 -3.48 -14.83 -3.08
C GLN A 149 -3.27 -13.80 -1.94
N SER A 150 -3.65 -14.14 -0.73
CA SER A 150 -3.47 -13.29 0.45
C SER A 150 -2.31 -13.76 1.32
N VAL A 151 -1.90 -12.90 2.23
CA VAL A 151 -0.86 -13.13 3.21
C VAL A 151 -1.49 -13.23 4.59
N PRO A 152 -1.22 -14.28 5.38
CA PRO A 152 -1.78 -14.40 6.72
C PRO A 152 -1.10 -13.40 7.68
N LEU A 153 -1.91 -12.63 8.39
CA LEU A 153 -1.49 -11.67 9.40
C LEU A 153 -1.85 -12.21 10.80
N TYR A 154 -0.84 -12.30 11.64
CA TYR A 154 -0.96 -12.84 12.99
C TYR A 154 -0.84 -11.71 14.01
N LEU A 155 -1.54 -11.86 15.14
CA LEU A 155 -1.36 -10.95 16.28
C LEU A 155 0.05 -11.10 16.87
N LEU A 156 0.54 -10.04 17.50
CA LEU A 156 1.82 -10.08 18.21
C LEU A 156 1.84 -11.12 19.36
N THR A 157 0.67 -11.45 19.88
CA THR A 157 0.47 -12.38 21.00
C THR A 157 0.06 -13.79 20.57
N ASP A 158 -0.31 -14.00 19.30
CA ASP A 158 -0.75 -15.30 18.77
C ASP A 158 -0.26 -15.49 17.33
N THR A 159 0.78 -16.30 17.17
CA THR A 159 1.35 -16.67 15.87
C THR A 159 0.91 -18.06 15.38
N VAL A 160 -0.09 -18.67 16.02
CA VAL A 160 -0.62 -19.99 15.64
C VAL A 160 -1.75 -19.86 14.63
N THR A 161 -2.73 -19.00 14.92
CA THR A 161 -3.89 -18.79 14.04
C THR A 161 -3.91 -17.36 13.54
N PRO A 162 -3.91 -17.14 12.21
CA PRO A 162 -3.96 -15.77 11.68
C PRO A 162 -5.29 -15.11 12.01
N GLU A 163 -5.24 -13.83 12.32
CA GLU A 163 -6.43 -13.02 12.62
C GLU A 163 -7.03 -12.43 11.34
N ARG A 164 -6.16 -12.06 10.38
CA ARG A 164 -6.55 -11.34 9.17
C ARG A 164 -5.77 -11.79 7.95
N TYR A 165 -6.18 -11.28 6.80
CA TYR A 165 -5.45 -11.38 5.55
C TYR A 165 -4.94 -10.01 5.09
N GLY A 166 -3.64 -9.89 4.79
CA GLY A 166 -3.06 -8.80 4.02
C GLY A 166 -3.17 -9.07 2.52
N GLN A 167 -3.24 -8.04 1.73
CA GLN A 167 -3.36 -8.18 0.27
C GLN A 167 -2.00 -8.46 -0.37
N ASP A 168 -1.99 -9.31 -1.40
CA ASP A 168 -0.80 -9.50 -2.22
C ASP A 168 -0.41 -8.19 -2.93
N GLY A 169 0.86 -7.81 -2.82
CA GLY A 169 1.36 -6.54 -3.34
C GLY A 169 1.24 -5.36 -2.38
N GLU A 170 0.66 -5.55 -1.19
CA GLU A 170 0.52 -4.47 -0.21
C GLU A 170 1.88 -4.00 0.31
N LEU A 171 2.12 -2.68 0.24
CA LEU A 171 3.31 -2.06 0.83
C LEU A 171 3.19 -2.10 2.36
N THR A 172 4.29 -2.42 3.01
CA THR A 172 4.34 -2.53 4.47
C THR A 172 5.60 -1.91 5.03
N ARG A 173 5.48 -1.24 6.18
CA ARG A 173 6.62 -0.77 6.95
C ARG A 173 7.23 -1.95 7.70
N PHE A 174 8.50 -2.24 7.42
CA PHE A 174 9.26 -3.26 8.10
C PHE A 174 9.75 -2.74 9.46
N ILE A 175 9.43 -3.43 10.53
CA ILE A 175 9.76 -2.98 11.89
C ILE A 175 10.89 -3.82 12.46
N GLU A 176 10.74 -5.15 12.45
CA GLU A 176 11.67 -6.05 13.11
C GLU A 176 11.77 -7.38 12.37
N ASP A 177 12.98 -7.91 12.25
CA ASP A 177 13.26 -9.23 11.68
C ASP A 177 13.42 -10.28 12.77
N GLY A 178 12.38 -11.07 13.02
CA GLY A 178 12.45 -12.22 13.92
C GLY A 178 12.95 -13.49 13.23
N GLU A 179 12.91 -14.64 13.87
CA GLU A 179 13.40 -15.90 13.32
C GLU A 179 12.54 -16.41 12.16
N ASN A 180 11.24 -16.60 12.37
CA ASN A 180 10.28 -17.14 11.41
C ASN A 180 9.28 -16.11 10.90
N PHE A 181 9.13 -15.00 11.60
CA PHE A 181 8.20 -13.94 11.34
C PHE A 181 8.93 -12.61 11.24
N VAL A 182 8.34 -11.71 10.50
CA VAL A 182 8.66 -10.28 10.48
C VAL A 182 7.55 -9.55 11.22
N LYS A 183 7.91 -8.62 12.10
CA LYS A 183 6.99 -7.63 12.62
C LYS A 183 6.91 -6.47 11.62
N ALA A 184 5.72 -6.20 11.12
CA ALA A 184 5.52 -5.16 10.11
C ALA A 184 4.14 -4.51 10.24
N GLU A 185 4.00 -3.34 9.64
CA GLU A 185 2.78 -2.54 9.60
C GLU A 185 2.37 -2.31 8.14
N PRO A 186 1.39 -3.09 7.61
CA PRO A 186 0.86 -2.88 6.29
C PRO A 186 0.12 -1.54 6.20
N ILE A 187 0.19 -0.88 5.05
CA ILE A 187 -0.36 0.48 4.89
C ILE A 187 -1.89 0.50 4.92
N PHE A 188 -2.52 -0.52 4.35
CA PHE A 188 -3.98 -0.60 4.23
C PHE A 188 -4.63 -1.46 5.31
N THR A 189 -3.82 -2.12 6.14
CA THR A 189 -4.29 -2.95 7.23
C THR A 189 -3.77 -2.39 8.55
N GLU A 190 -4.63 -1.68 9.26
CA GLU A 190 -4.29 -0.99 10.50
C GLU A 190 -3.63 -1.92 11.53
N GLY A 191 -2.59 -1.43 12.18
CA GLY A 191 -1.87 -2.09 13.26
C GLY A 191 -0.60 -2.81 12.85
N GLU A 192 0.13 -3.29 13.87
CA GLU A 192 1.35 -4.07 13.73
C GLU A 192 1.03 -5.56 13.73
N TRP A 193 1.66 -6.30 12.83
CA TRP A 193 1.37 -7.70 12.59
C TRP A 193 2.64 -8.55 12.56
N MET A 194 2.52 -9.79 13.01
CA MET A 194 3.52 -10.83 12.77
C MET A 194 3.21 -11.51 11.45
N ILE A 195 4.14 -11.46 10.51
CA ILE A 195 3.96 -11.96 9.14
C ILE A 195 5.05 -12.98 8.84
N PRO A 196 4.72 -14.22 8.41
CA PRO A 196 5.76 -15.21 8.11
C PRO A 196 6.71 -14.70 7.03
N LYS A 197 8.02 -14.82 7.25
CA LYS A 197 9.08 -14.28 6.36
C LYS A 197 8.92 -14.62 4.88
N LYS A 198 8.41 -15.82 4.57
CA LYS A 198 8.19 -16.25 3.18
C LYS A 198 7.22 -15.38 2.39
N TYR A 199 6.43 -14.55 3.07
CA TYR A 199 5.47 -13.63 2.47
C TYR A 199 5.95 -12.17 2.44
N VAL A 200 7.14 -11.90 2.97
CA VAL A 200 7.67 -10.53 3.07
C VAL A 200 8.87 -10.36 2.17
N LYS A 201 8.79 -9.44 1.22
CA LYS A 201 9.91 -9.07 0.36
C LYS A 201 10.38 -7.67 0.72
N VAL A 202 11.53 -7.59 1.39
CA VAL A 202 12.17 -6.32 1.71
C VAL A 202 12.61 -5.62 0.43
N ILE A 203 12.27 -4.34 0.30
CA ILE A 203 12.65 -3.48 -0.83
C ILE A 203 13.63 -2.37 -0.43
N GLY A 204 13.82 -2.16 0.87
CA GLY A 204 14.81 -1.24 1.44
C GLY A 204 14.23 0.12 1.85
N ASP A 205 15.12 1.03 2.19
CA ASP A 205 14.84 2.37 2.71
C ASP A 205 15.01 3.49 1.67
N THR A 206 15.61 3.17 0.52
CA THR A 206 15.91 4.13 -0.55
C THR A 206 14.89 4.13 -1.69
N VAL A 207 13.74 3.51 -1.48
CA VAL A 207 12.70 3.38 -2.52
C VAL A 207 12.02 4.72 -2.72
N VAL A 208 11.95 5.15 -3.99
CA VAL A 208 11.22 6.35 -4.41
C VAL A 208 10.04 5.95 -5.27
N PHE A 209 8.84 6.30 -4.83
CA PHE A 209 7.60 6.09 -5.55
C PHE A 209 7.28 7.33 -6.40
N ASN A 210 7.68 7.30 -7.64
CA ASN A 210 7.45 8.41 -8.59
C ASN A 210 6.44 8.10 -9.68
N LYS A 211 5.82 6.92 -9.66
CA LYS A 211 4.77 6.50 -10.58
C LYS A 211 3.64 5.85 -9.81
N ALA A 212 2.41 6.19 -10.19
CA ALA A 212 1.20 5.64 -9.60
C ALA A 212 0.19 5.29 -10.70
N ILE A 213 -0.45 4.14 -10.56
CA ILE A 213 -1.55 3.71 -11.43
C ILE A 213 -2.77 3.49 -10.57
N PHE A 214 -3.86 4.17 -10.90
CA PHE A 214 -5.15 4.02 -10.23
C PHE A 214 -6.12 3.30 -11.15
N VAL A 215 -6.75 2.26 -10.64
CA VAL A 215 -7.81 1.52 -11.33
C VAL A 215 -9.11 1.68 -10.56
N ASP A 216 -10.04 2.43 -11.13
CA ASP A 216 -11.38 2.57 -10.56
C ASP A 216 -12.29 1.47 -11.13
N ARG A 217 -12.57 0.48 -10.30
CA ARG A 217 -13.42 -0.65 -10.65
C ARG A 217 -14.89 -0.27 -10.80
N HIS A 218 -15.34 0.75 -10.08
CA HIS A 218 -16.73 1.22 -10.12
C HIS A 218 -16.98 2.03 -11.39
N ASN A 219 -16.14 3.03 -11.67
CA ASN A 219 -16.25 3.84 -12.87
C ASN A 219 -15.58 3.22 -14.09
N GLN A 220 -14.90 2.07 -13.93
CA GLN A 220 -14.22 1.34 -15.01
C GLN A 220 -13.24 2.22 -15.81
N ASN A 221 -12.40 2.93 -15.09
CA ASN A 221 -11.32 3.70 -15.69
C ASN A 221 -9.97 3.39 -15.04
N ILE A 222 -8.92 3.78 -15.73
CA ILE A 222 -7.55 3.69 -15.28
C ILE A 222 -6.84 5.00 -15.58
N THR A 223 -6.05 5.47 -14.64
CA THR A 223 -5.15 6.60 -14.86
C THR A 223 -3.74 6.28 -14.38
N ALA A 224 -2.76 6.74 -15.12
CA ALA A 224 -1.35 6.65 -14.74
C ALA A 224 -0.81 8.06 -14.49
N LEU A 225 -0.12 8.21 -13.38
CA LEU A 225 0.51 9.46 -12.98
C LEU A 225 2.02 9.27 -12.76
N GLU A 226 2.75 10.32 -13.02
CA GLU A 226 4.18 10.39 -12.79
C GLU A 226 4.51 11.64 -11.96
N ARG A 227 5.37 11.46 -10.95
CA ARG A 227 5.85 12.56 -10.12
C ARG A 227 7.05 13.22 -10.78
N THR A 228 6.97 14.51 -10.99
CA THR A 228 8.09 15.29 -11.52
C THR A 228 9.15 15.56 -10.46
N GLU A 229 10.34 15.96 -10.87
CA GLU A 229 11.42 16.41 -9.98
C GLU A 229 11.01 17.58 -9.06
N LYS A 230 10.04 18.39 -9.52
CA LYS A 230 9.48 19.53 -8.76
C LYS A 230 8.38 19.10 -7.76
N GLY A 231 8.15 17.81 -7.60
CA GLY A 231 7.15 17.28 -6.65
C GLY A 231 5.69 17.37 -7.12
N LYS A 232 5.44 17.73 -8.38
CA LYS A 232 4.09 17.75 -8.96
C LYS A 232 3.75 16.40 -9.59
N TRP A 233 2.50 16.00 -9.50
CA TRP A 233 2.00 14.82 -10.17
C TRP A 233 1.42 15.18 -11.54
N VAL A 234 1.83 14.45 -12.56
CA VAL A 234 1.42 14.65 -13.95
C VAL A 234 0.66 13.42 -14.43
N VAL A 235 -0.56 13.61 -14.89
CA VAL A 235 -1.37 12.57 -15.52
C VAL A 235 -0.81 12.27 -16.90
N ARG A 236 -0.40 11.02 -17.13
CA ARG A 236 0.17 10.53 -18.39
C ARG A 236 -0.83 9.76 -19.24
N SER A 237 -1.86 9.16 -18.62
CA SER A 237 -2.96 8.53 -19.34
C SER A 237 -4.26 8.53 -18.56
N MET A 238 -5.38 8.58 -19.27
CA MET A 238 -6.76 8.53 -18.75
C MET A 238 -7.58 7.65 -19.69
N ASN A 239 -7.75 6.38 -19.36
CA ASN A 239 -8.33 5.42 -20.29
C ASN A 239 -9.49 4.62 -19.67
N PRO A 240 -10.39 4.06 -20.51
CA PRO A 240 -11.35 3.09 -20.01
C PRO A 240 -10.62 1.81 -19.56
N SER A 241 -11.16 1.14 -18.56
CA SER A 241 -10.69 -0.18 -18.13
C SER A 241 -11.84 -1.18 -18.05
N THR A 242 -11.51 -2.45 -18.27
CA THR A 242 -12.44 -3.55 -18.05
C THR A 242 -12.00 -4.30 -16.80
N THR A 243 -12.82 -4.22 -15.75
CA THR A 243 -12.50 -4.80 -14.44
C THR A 243 -13.08 -6.20 -14.22
N GLY A 244 -13.18 -6.98 -15.27
CA GLY A 244 -13.67 -8.36 -15.27
C GLY A 244 -15.16 -8.47 -15.57
N LEU A 245 -15.53 -9.60 -16.17
CA LEU A 245 -16.92 -9.98 -16.36
C LEU A 245 -17.42 -10.62 -15.06
N HIS A 246 -18.50 -10.11 -14.51
CA HIS A 246 -19.34 -10.83 -13.57
C HIS A 246 -19.90 -12.05 -14.30
N ARG A 247 -19.30 -13.22 -14.09
CA ARG A 247 -20.00 -14.47 -14.41
C ARG A 247 -20.79 -14.81 -13.15
N PRO A 248 -22.13 -14.85 -13.19
CA PRO A 248 -22.89 -15.46 -12.10
C PRO A 248 -22.42 -16.90 -11.92
N PRO A 249 -22.47 -17.43 -10.71
CA PRO A 249 -22.10 -18.80 -10.42
C PRO A 249 -22.94 -19.79 -11.23
#